data_433b9a8d34bfd388661e9f6bac0c1fd0
#
_entry.id   433b9a8d34bfd388661e9f6bac0c1fd0
#
_cell.length_a   1.000
_cell.length_b   1.000
_cell.length_c   1.000
_cell.angle_alpha   90.00
_cell.angle_beta   90.00
_cell.angle_gamma   90.00
#
_symmetry.space_group_name_H-M   'P 1'
#
loop_
_entity.id
_entity.type
_entity.pdbx_description
1 polymer ?
#
loop_
_entity_poly.entity_id
_entity_poly.type
_entity_poly.pdbx_seq_one_letter_code
_entity_poly.pdbx_strand_id
1 'polypeptide(L)'
;MIIMCMTTIKNKVRICPFIYIVCLLLFAACSNEDNAGKDIPSATFSIAPERGQIEGEIQFTNASYGGSGNFTYVWDFGDGTTSTEESPKHVYNEKGIFVVSLTITDSSGRSNLYRKTIEITDKVVEKGDLTL
;
A
#
# COMPACT_ATOMS: atom_id res chain seq x y z
N MET A 1 -13.37 41.65 -5.86
CA MET A 1 -14.76 42.10 -5.83
C MET A 1 -15.29 42.02 -7.26
N ILE A 2 -15.93 40.89 -7.62
CA ILE A 2 -16.42 40.61 -8.97
C ILE A 2 -17.89 41.06 -8.98
N ILE A 3 -18.16 42.13 -9.70
CA ILE A 3 -19.52 42.65 -9.86
C ILE A 3 -20.22 41.80 -10.92
N MET A 4 -21.17 40.96 -10.47
CA MET A 4 -22.09 40.25 -11.35
C MET A 4 -23.07 41.28 -11.97
N CYS A 5 -22.89 41.57 -13.25
CA CYS A 5 -23.87 42.35 -14.02
C CYS A 5 -25.00 41.41 -14.47
N MET A 6 -26.06 41.28 -13.66
CA MET A 6 -27.31 40.64 -14.04
C MET A 6 -28.28 41.72 -14.53
N THR A 7 -28.49 41.79 -15.82
CA THR A 7 -29.62 42.58 -16.40
C THR A 7 -30.80 41.65 -16.69
N THR A 8 -31.85 41.78 -15.90
CA THR A 8 -33.10 41.04 -16.09
C THR A 8 -33.99 41.80 -17.03
N ILE A 9 -34.19 41.31 -18.23
CA ILE A 9 -35.24 41.80 -19.14
C ILE A 9 -36.12 40.63 -19.54
N LYS A 10 -37.37 40.64 -19.03
CA LYS A 10 -38.52 39.79 -19.40
C LYS A 10 -38.19 38.40 -19.93
N ASN A 11 -38.17 37.43 -19.05
CA ASN A 11 -38.26 35.98 -19.30
C ASN A 11 -37.27 35.31 -20.25
N LYS A 12 -36.08 35.86 -20.49
CA LYS A 12 -34.97 35.10 -21.11
C LYS A 12 -33.64 35.59 -20.55
N VAL A 13 -32.95 34.71 -19.82
CA VAL A 13 -31.55 34.91 -19.42
C VAL A 13 -30.70 34.80 -20.69
N ARG A 14 -30.18 35.90 -21.16
CA ARG A 14 -29.17 35.92 -22.24
C ARG A 14 -27.80 36.04 -21.58
N ILE A 15 -27.07 34.96 -21.55
CA ILE A 15 -25.65 34.92 -21.14
C ILE A 15 -24.86 35.55 -22.29
N CYS A 16 -24.09 36.62 -22.03
CA CYS A 16 -23.23 37.24 -23.04
C CYS A 16 -22.26 36.16 -23.62
N PRO A 17 -22.16 36.02 -24.95
CA PRO A 17 -21.32 35.00 -25.58
C PRO A 17 -19.84 35.13 -25.23
N PHE A 18 -19.39 36.33 -24.84
CA PHE A 18 -18.00 36.56 -24.38
C PHE A 18 -17.71 35.93 -23.02
N ILE A 19 -18.68 35.87 -22.12
CA ILE A 19 -18.53 35.23 -20.79
C ILE A 19 -18.51 33.71 -20.95
N TYR A 20 -19.23 33.17 -21.91
CA TYR A 20 -19.26 31.72 -22.19
C TYR A 20 -17.93 31.21 -22.72
N ILE A 21 -17.25 31.99 -23.57
CA ILE A 21 -15.93 31.63 -24.10
C ILE A 21 -14.85 31.71 -23.02
N VAL A 22 -14.89 32.71 -22.14
CA VAL A 22 -13.95 32.85 -21.02
C VAL A 22 -14.19 31.76 -19.96
N CYS A 23 -15.44 31.40 -19.67
CA CYS A 23 -15.73 30.24 -18.79
C CYS A 23 -15.30 28.93 -19.41
N LEU A 24 -15.42 28.73 -20.73
CA LEU A 24 -14.99 27.49 -21.40
C LEU A 24 -13.46 27.33 -21.39
N LEU A 25 -12.70 28.42 -21.41
CA LEU A 25 -11.24 28.41 -21.29
C LEU A 25 -10.74 28.24 -19.85
N LEU A 26 -11.56 28.61 -18.85
CA LEU A 26 -11.23 28.42 -17.44
C LEU A 26 -11.64 27.03 -16.92
N PHE A 27 -12.59 26.34 -17.56
CA PHE A 27 -12.95 24.96 -17.24
C PHE A 27 -12.00 23.91 -17.81
N ALA A 28 -11.13 24.26 -18.74
CA ALA A 28 -10.11 23.36 -19.27
C ALA A 28 -8.89 23.21 -18.36
N ALA A 29 -8.82 23.94 -17.24
CA ALA A 29 -7.70 23.89 -16.29
C ALA A 29 -8.07 23.20 -14.96
N CYS A 30 -9.25 22.59 -14.86
CA CYS A 30 -9.69 21.91 -13.63
C CYS A 30 -10.07 20.46 -13.92
N SER A 31 -9.12 19.69 -14.39
CA SER A 31 -9.24 18.24 -14.47
C SER A 31 -7.88 17.63 -14.13
N ASN A 32 -7.62 17.51 -12.84
CA ASN A 32 -6.73 16.51 -12.24
C ASN A 32 -6.76 16.62 -10.72
N GLU A 33 -7.94 16.68 -10.15
CA GLU A 33 -8.12 16.43 -8.73
C GLU A 33 -8.84 15.10 -8.59
N ASP A 34 -8.16 13.98 -8.60
CA ASP A 34 -8.72 12.74 -8.05
C ASP A 34 -7.69 11.59 -7.99
N ASN A 35 -6.38 11.88 -8.12
CA ASN A 35 -5.41 10.81 -8.08
C ASN A 35 -4.31 10.98 -7.01
N ALA A 36 -4.41 11.99 -6.16
CA ALA A 36 -3.38 12.26 -5.14
C ALA A 36 -3.25 11.14 -4.08
N GLY A 37 -4.28 10.30 -3.92
CA GLY A 37 -4.25 9.15 -3.00
C GLY A 37 -3.94 7.80 -3.66
N LYS A 38 -4.08 7.70 -5.00
CA LYS A 38 -3.87 6.44 -5.73
C LYS A 38 -2.42 6.24 -6.19
N ASP A 39 -1.67 7.32 -6.25
CA ASP A 39 -0.28 7.32 -6.74
C ASP A 39 0.77 7.10 -5.65
N ILE A 40 0.38 6.91 -4.39
CA ILE A 40 1.29 6.60 -3.30
C ILE A 40 1.27 5.10 -3.06
N PRO A 41 2.44 4.42 -3.11
CA PRO A 41 2.49 3.00 -2.78
C PRO A 41 2.15 2.80 -1.30
N SER A 42 1.38 1.75 -1.00
CA SER A 42 1.02 1.34 0.34
C SER A 42 1.49 -0.09 0.58
N ALA A 43 2.49 -0.25 1.43
CA ALA A 43 3.00 -1.55 1.82
C ALA A 43 2.05 -2.23 2.80
N THR A 44 1.76 -3.51 2.59
CA THR A 44 1.08 -4.37 3.54
C THR A 44 1.34 -5.84 3.20
N PHE A 45 1.26 -6.70 4.20
CA PHE A 45 1.43 -8.15 4.01
C PHE A 45 0.70 -8.95 5.09
N SER A 46 0.47 -10.22 4.81
CA SER A 46 0.01 -11.24 5.76
C SER A 46 1.11 -12.27 6.04
N ILE A 47 1.00 -12.93 7.18
CA ILE A 47 1.91 -13.98 7.65
C ILE A 47 1.07 -15.23 7.92
N ALA A 48 1.51 -16.38 7.44
CA ALA A 48 0.87 -17.66 7.69
C ALA A 48 1.91 -18.76 7.95
N PRO A 49 1.81 -19.47 9.08
CA PRO A 49 0.93 -19.23 10.22
C PRO A 49 1.27 -17.92 10.96
N GLU A 50 0.30 -17.33 11.68
CA GLU A 50 0.52 -16.08 12.47
C GLU A 50 1.50 -16.25 13.64
N ARG A 51 1.69 -17.49 14.10
CA ARG A 51 2.72 -17.91 15.04
C ARG A 51 3.51 -19.04 14.42
N GLY A 52 4.82 -18.90 14.43
CA GLY A 52 5.72 -19.91 13.89
C GLY A 52 6.30 -20.81 14.97
N GLN A 53 6.93 -21.88 14.51
CA GLN A 53 7.78 -22.74 15.30
C GLN A 53 9.18 -22.71 14.69
N ILE A 54 10.21 -22.96 15.51
CA ILE A 54 11.56 -23.13 15.00
C ILE A 54 11.57 -24.22 13.92
N GLU A 55 12.35 -24.00 12.86
CA GLU A 55 12.45 -24.91 11.69
C GLU A 55 11.12 -25.05 10.89
N GLY A 56 10.06 -24.31 11.29
CA GLY A 56 8.81 -24.26 10.55
C GLY A 56 8.86 -23.23 9.42
N GLU A 57 8.34 -23.61 8.24
CA GLU A 57 8.23 -22.71 7.11
C GLU A 57 7.09 -21.71 7.33
N ILE A 58 7.38 -20.43 7.13
CA ILE A 58 6.43 -19.33 7.25
C ILE A 58 6.29 -18.67 5.88
N GLN A 59 5.07 -18.53 5.41
CA GLN A 59 4.72 -17.82 4.18
C GLN A 59 4.43 -16.35 4.48
N PHE A 60 5.12 -15.46 3.83
CA PHE A 60 4.83 -14.03 3.78
C PHE A 60 4.15 -13.72 2.46
N THR A 61 2.95 -13.19 2.51
CA THR A 61 2.18 -12.87 1.30
C THR A 61 2.03 -11.37 1.19
N ASN A 62 2.60 -10.80 0.13
CA ASN A 62 2.47 -9.40 -0.20
C ASN A 62 1.01 -9.07 -0.57
N ALA A 63 0.51 -7.97 -0.03
CA ALA A 63 -0.81 -7.41 -0.34
C ALA A 63 -0.73 -5.89 -0.59
N SER A 64 0.45 -5.40 -0.95
CA SER A 64 0.72 -3.98 -1.22
C SER A 64 -0.04 -3.50 -2.45
N TYR A 65 -0.41 -2.22 -2.46
CA TYR A 65 -1.22 -1.62 -3.51
C TYR A 65 -0.88 -0.15 -3.75
N GLY A 66 -1.52 0.48 -4.74
CA GLY A 66 -1.28 1.87 -5.13
C GLY A 66 0.00 2.05 -5.94
N GLY A 67 0.58 3.25 -5.91
CA GLY A 67 1.82 3.56 -6.63
C GLY A 67 1.70 3.51 -8.16
N SER A 68 2.83 3.62 -8.83
CA SER A 68 2.94 3.61 -10.29
C SER A 68 3.80 2.45 -10.78
N GLY A 69 3.27 1.63 -11.69
CA GLY A 69 4.00 0.52 -12.31
C GLY A 69 4.27 -0.65 -11.36
N ASN A 70 5.37 -1.34 -11.62
CA ASN A 70 5.76 -2.50 -10.84
C ASN A 70 6.48 -2.08 -9.55
N PHE A 71 6.35 -2.92 -8.51
CA PHE A 71 7.10 -2.75 -7.27
C PHE A 71 8.41 -3.55 -7.30
N THR A 72 9.40 -3.02 -6.60
CA THR A 72 10.52 -3.78 -6.04
C THR A 72 10.29 -3.99 -4.56
N TYR A 73 10.73 -5.12 -4.04
CA TYR A 73 10.48 -5.57 -2.67
C TYR A 73 11.78 -5.72 -1.92
N VAL A 74 11.80 -5.32 -0.66
CA VAL A 74 12.88 -5.62 0.27
C VAL A 74 12.25 -6.04 1.59
N TRP A 75 12.42 -7.30 1.92
CA TRP A 75 12.02 -7.90 3.18
C TRP A 75 13.21 -7.94 4.12
N ASP A 76 12.96 -7.63 5.39
CA ASP A 76 13.84 -7.88 6.50
C ASP A 76 13.05 -8.70 7.53
N PHE A 77 13.51 -9.89 7.84
CA PHE A 77 12.79 -10.81 8.72
C PHE A 77 13.09 -10.58 10.20
N GLY A 78 14.03 -9.66 10.52
CA GLY A 78 14.37 -9.29 11.89
C GLY A 78 15.33 -10.26 12.58
N ASP A 79 15.82 -11.27 11.87
CA ASP A 79 16.84 -12.22 12.31
C ASP A 79 18.20 -12.02 11.61
N GLY A 80 18.34 -10.91 10.89
CA GLY A 80 19.51 -10.54 10.09
C GLY A 80 19.47 -11.05 8.65
N THR A 81 18.39 -11.73 8.25
CA THR A 81 18.20 -12.20 6.87
C THR A 81 17.21 -11.33 6.11
N THR A 82 17.32 -11.31 4.79
CA THR A 82 16.51 -10.48 3.90
C THR A 82 16.07 -11.25 2.64
N SER A 83 15.02 -10.76 1.94
CA SER A 83 14.59 -11.27 0.64
C SER A 83 14.14 -10.14 -0.27
N THR A 84 14.21 -10.35 -1.59
CA THR A 84 13.66 -9.45 -2.61
C THR A 84 12.52 -10.07 -3.40
N GLU A 85 12.07 -11.24 -3.03
CA GLU A 85 10.91 -11.90 -3.63
C GLU A 85 9.62 -11.15 -3.30
N GLU A 86 8.63 -11.23 -4.17
CA GLU A 86 7.33 -10.60 -3.95
C GLU A 86 6.61 -11.17 -2.72
N SER A 87 6.62 -12.49 -2.56
CA SER A 87 5.96 -13.21 -1.47
C SER A 87 6.84 -14.36 -0.99
N PRO A 88 7.87 -14.07 -0.17
CA PRO A 88 8.87 -15.05 0.23
C PRO A 88 8.34 -16.02 1.26
N LYS A 89 9.07 -17.15 1.37
CA LYS A 89 9.01 -18.06 2.50
C LYS A 89 10.27 -17.89 3.35
N HIS A 90 10.12 -18.08 4.65
CA HIS A 90 11.24 -17.97 5.57
C HIS A 90 11.13 -18.98 6.72
N VAL A 91 12.27 -19.40 7.23
CA VAL A 91 12.41 -20.33 8.36
C VAL A 91 13.28 -19.69 9.43
N TYR A 92 12.75 -19.59 10.64
CA TYR A 92 13.49 -19.10 11.80
C TYR A 92 14.14 -20.28 12.53
N ASN A 93 15.42 -20.13 12.86
CA ASN A 93 16.19 -21.16 13.58
C ASN A 93 16.22 -20.94 15.09
N GLU A 94 15.74 -19.80 15.55
CA GLU A 94 15.70 -19.44 16.97
C GLU A 94 14.29 -19.00 17.36
N LYS A 95 13.92 -19.28 18.62
CA LYS A 95 12.70 -18.77 19.20
C LYS A 95 12.84 -17.30 19.59
N GLY A 96 11.76 -16.56 19.48
CA GLY A 96 11.74 -15.16 19.83
C GLY A 96 10.59 -14.40 19.20
N ILE A 97 10.59 -13.08 19.39
CA ILE A 97 9.69 -12.17 18.72
C ILE A 97 10.51 -11.40 17.69
N PHE A 98 10.18 -11.57 16.43
CA PHE A 98 10.86 -10.90 15.31
C PHE A 98 9.99 -9.82 14.73
N VAL A 99 10.60 -8.68 14.38
CA VAL A 99 9.93 -7.58 13.67
C VAL A 99 10.23 -7.73 12.19
N VAL A 100 9.25 -8.20 11.45
CA VAL A 100 9.35 -8.31 9.99
C VAL A 100 8.97 -7.01 9.35
N SER A 101 9.76 -6.54 8.40
CA SER A 101 9.46 -5.34 7.62
C SER A 101 9.47 -5.63 6.12
N LEU A 102 8.53 -5.00 5.41
CA LEU A 102 8.45 -4.96 3.96
C LEU A 102 8.60 -3.52 3.51
N THR A 103 9.62 -3.24 2.73
CA THR A 103 9.75 -2.00 1.96
C THR A 103 9.40 -2.29 0.51
N ILE A 104 8.45 -1.55 -0.03
CA ILE A 104 8.15 -1.55 -1.46
C ILE A 104 8.61 -0.24 -2.07
N THR A 105 9.05 -0.30 -3.32
CA THR A 105 9.39 0.91 -4.10
C THR A 105 8.74 0.78 -5.47
N ASP A 106 8.00 1.80 -5.88
CA ASP A 106 7.34 1.84 -7.18
C ASP A 106 8.29 2.29 -8.30
N SER A 107 7.84 2.19 -9.56
CA SER A 107 8.64 2.59 -10.73
C SER A 107 8.96 4.09 -10.79
N SER A 108 8.29 4.91 -10.00
CA SER A 108 8.59 6.34 -9.84
C SER A 108 9.62 6.62 -8.74
N GLY A 109 10.12 5.58 -8.06
CA GLY A 109 11.08 5.68 -6.97
C GLY A 109 10.47 6.05 -5.62
N ARG A 110 9.15 6.03 -5.48
CA ARG A 110 8.46 6.27 -4.20
C ARG A 110 8.39 4.98 -3.41
N SER A 111 8.69 5.07 -2.12
CA SER A 111 8.77 3.91 -1.23
C SER A 111 7.77 4.02 -0.09
N ASN A 112 7.32 2.87 0.38
CA ASN A 112 6.54 2.73 1.61
C ASN A 112 7.02 1.51 2.39
N LEU A 113 6.88 1.56 3.71
CA LEU A 113 7.37 0.56 4.65
C LEU A 113 6.24 0.12 5.56
N TYR A 114 6.06 -1.19 5.71
CA TYR A 114 5.14 -1.80 6.67
C TYR A 114 5.89 -2.79 7.57
N ARG A 115 5.49 -2.86 8.85
CA ARG A 115 6.07 -3.76 9.85
C ARG A 115 5.00 -4.57 10.56
N LYS A 116 5.31 -5.82 10.84
CA LYS A 116 4.49 -6.71 11.65
C LYS A 116 5.40 -7.61 12.49
N THR A 117 4.98 -7.94 13.70
CA THR A 117 5.70 -8.88 14.55
C THR A 117 5.20 -10.30 14.34
N ILE A 118 6.14 -11.26 14.48
CA ILE A 118 5.83 -12.69 14.54
C ILE A 118 6.50 -13.29 15.78
N GLU A 119 5.80 -14.18 16.46
CA GLU A 119 6.31 -14.96 17.57
C GLU A 119 6.71 -16.36 17.08
N ILE A 120 7.94 -16.74 17.33
CA ILE A 120 8.49 -18.07 17.05
C ILE A 120 8.68 -18.81 18.36
N THR A 121 8.06 -19.97 18.47
CA THR A 121 8.08 -20.82 19.67
C THR A 121 8.88 -22.10 19.43
N ASP A 122 9.15 -22.83 20.50
CA ASP A 122 9.72 -24.17 20.39
C ASP A 122 8.77 -25.08 19.61
N LYS A 123 9.32 -26.07 18.92
CA LYS A 123 8.52 -27.09 18.26
C LYS A 123 7.74 -27.88 19.33
N VAL A 124 6.42 -27.87 19.22
CA VAL A 124 5.59 -28.68 20.10
C VAL A 124 5.79 -30.15 19.73
N VAL A 125 6.56 -30.86 20.54
CA VAL A 125 6.61 -32.34 20.45
C VAL A 125 5.26 -32.80 21.03
N GLU A 126 4.34 -33.21 20.20
CA GLU A 126 3.11 -33.88 20.62
C GLU A 126 3.56 -35.12 21.45
N LYS A 127 3.24 -35.06 22.75
CA LYS A 127 3.52 -36.18 23.69
C LYS A 127 2.51 -37.30 23.41
N GLY A 128 2.67 -37.96 22.27
CA GLY A 128 1.69 -38.93 21.76
C GLY A 128 2.26 -40.15 21.05
N ASP A 129 3.55 -40.44 21.17
CA ASP A 129 4.09 -41.75 20.73
C ASP A 129 5.12 -42.28 21.70
N LEU A 130 4.63 -42.63 22.88
CA LEU A 130 5.27 -43.59 23.76
C LEU A 130 4.52 -44.94 23.63
N THR A 131 4.63 -45.57 22.47
CA THR A 131 4.37 -47.02 22.37
C THR A 131 5.59 -47.74 22.94
N LEU A 132 5.39 -48.28 24.12
CA LEU A 132 6.25 -49.34 24.70
C LEU A 132 6.13 -50.63 23.89
#